data_801156856f9867424f66534fdc8b4d49
#
_entry.id   801156856f9867424f66534fdc8b4d49
#
_cell.length_a   1.000
_cell.length_b   1.000
_cell.length_c   1.000
_cell.angle_alpha   90.00
_cell.angle_beta   90.00
_cell.angle_gamma   90.00
#
_symmetry.space_group_name_H-M   'P 1'
#
loop_
_entity.id
_entity.type
_entity.pdbx_description
1 polymer ?
#
loop_
_entity_poly.entity_id
_entity_poly.type
_entity_poly.pdbx_seq_one_letter_code
_entity_poly.pdbx_strand_id
1 'polypeptide(L)' 'MKENSRDCFAELGSVTYAMKAQRALAEAAIPSTVVKAESSSSRRGCVYGIRFSCLQENNVRTVLANARIPVKEWQGMP' A
#
# COMPACT_ATOMS: atom_id res chain seq x y z
N MET A 1 14.25 20.96 1.92
CA MET A 1 13.77 20.61 2.18
C MET A 1 13.44 19.70 2.44
N LYS A 2 13.27 19.18 2.79
CA LYS A 2 13.00 18.30 3.06
C LYS A 2 11.93 17.94 3.22
N GLU A 3 11.58 17.30 2.94
CA GLU A 3 10.53 16.99 3.02
C GLU A 3 10.20 16.10 3.85
N ASN A 4 9.47 15.99 4.30
CA ASN A 4 8.94 15.17 5.10
C ASN A 4 8.09 14.30 4.54
N SER A 5 8.44 13.51 3.65
CA SER A 5 7.57 12.62 3.07
C SER A 5 7.35 11.50 3.99
N ARG A 6 6.20 11.32 4.48
CA ARG A 6 5.86 10.17 5.23
C ARG A 6 5.36 9.10 4.31
N ASP A 7 5.64 7.86 4.66
CA ASP A 7 5.16 6.73 3.91
C ASP A 7 3.94 6.14 4.61
N CYS A 8 2.98 5.76 3.84
CA CYS A 8 1.81 5.05 4.32
C CYS A 8 1.85 3.64 3.77
N PHE A 9 1.16 2.75 4.43
CA PHE A 9 1.15 1.35 4.06
C PHE A 9 -0.29 0.85 3.96
N ALA A 10 -0.58 0.08 2.94
CA ALA A 10 -1.88 -0.55 2.78
C ALA A 10 -1.69 -2.05 2.80
N GLU A 11 -2.30 -2.70 3.79
CA GLU A 11 -2.20 -4.14 3.91
C GLU A 11 -3.20 -4.81 2.99
N LEU A 12 -2.72 -5.69 2.13
CA LEU A 12 -3.56 -6.29 1.10
C LEU A 12 -3.77 -7.78 1.25
N GLY A 13 -3.04 -8.40 2.14
CA GLY A 13 -3.29 -9.79 2.46
C GLY A 13 -2.59 -10.81 1.59
N SER A 14 -2.34 -10.52 0.34
CA SER A 14 -1.64 -11.46 -0.52
C SER A 14 -0.71 -10.72 -1.45
N VAL A 15 0.31 -11.43 -1.91
CA VAL A 15 1.27 -10.83 -2.83
C VAL A 15 0.60 -10.53 -4.17
N THR A 16 -0.37 -11.33 -4.54
CA THR A 16 -1.07 -11.12 -5.81
C THR A 16 -1.78 -9.78 -5.82
N TYR A 17 -2.49 -9.47 -4.74
CA TYR A 17 -3.16 -8.19 -4.64
C TYR A 17 -2.16 -7.05 -4.52
N ALA A 18 -1.05 -7.28 -3.82
CA ALA A 18 -0.03 -6.24 -3.70
C ALA A 18 0.57 -5.89 -5.06
N MET A 19 0.82 -6.90 -5.89
CA MET A 19 1.36 -6.66 -7.21
C MET A 19 0.35 -5.98 -8.11
N LYS A 20 -0.91 -6.38 -8.01
CA LYS A 20 -1.95 -5.72 -8.79
C LYS A 20 -2.09 -4.26 -8.39
N ALA A 21 -2.01 -3.99 -7.09
CA ALA A 21 -2.11 -2.63 -6.61
C ALA A 21 -0.95 -1.79 -7.12
N GLN A 22 0.26 -2.33 -7.05
CA GLN A 22 1.40 -1.60 -7.54
C GLN A 22 1.26 -1.26 -9.01
N ARG A 23 0.77 -2.22 -9.79
CA ARG A 23 0.62 -2.00 -11.21
C ARG A 23 -0.44 -0.93 -11.49
N ALA A 24 -1.57 -1.00 -10.79
CA ALA A 24 -2.61 -0.02 -10.98
C ALA A 24 -2.12 1.38 -10.62
N LEU A 25 -1.35 1.49 -9.55
CA LEU A 25 -0.82 2.77 -9.14
C LEU A 25 0.22 3.28 -10.12
N ALA A 26 1.04 2.38 -10.65
CA ALA A 26 2.04 2.78 -11.64
C ALA A 26 1.36 3.35 -12.88
N GLU A 27 0.24 2.75 -13.27
CA GLU A 27 -0.49 3.24 -14.43
C GLU A 27 -1.10 4.61 -14.16
N ALA A 28 -1.33 4.91 -12.90
CA ALA A 28 -1.84 6.23 -12.50
C ALA A 28 -0.71 7.19 -12.15
N ALA A 29 0.53 6.80 -12.42
CA ALA A 29 1.72 7.60 -12.15
C ALA A 29 1.92 7.86 -10.65
N ILE A 30 1.52 6.90 -9.83
CA ILE A 30 1.70 6.99 -8.39
C ILE A 30 2.77 5.98 -7.98
N PRO A 31 3.92 6.43 -7.52
CA PRO A 31 4.98 5.49 -7.11
C PRO A 31 4.55 4.69 -5.90
N SER A 32 4.80 3.40 -5.93
CA SER A 32 4.53 2.54 -4.79
C SER A 32 5.49 1.36 -4.80
N THR A 33 5.61 0.69 -3.66
CA THR A 33 6.53 -0.42 -3.52
C THR A 33 5.81 -1.56 -2.84
N VAL A 34 5.93 -2.75 -3.39
CA VAL A 34 5.40 -3.94 -2.73
C VAL A 34 6.30 -4.25 -1.53
N VAL A 35 5.69 -4.44 -0.38
CA VAL A 35 6.41 -4.67 0.85
C VAL A 35 5.88 -5.92 1.52
N LYS A 36 6.78 -6.71 2.05
CA LYS A 36 6.44 -7.84 2.87
C LYS A 36 6.78 -7.46 4.30
N ALA A 37 5.81 -7.44 5.15
CA ALA A 37 6.00 -7.00 6.52
C ALA A 37 5.55 -8.08 7.48
N GLU A 38 6.19 -8.13 8.64
CA GLU A 38 5.78 -9.05 9.65
C GLU A 38 4.74 -8.36 10.50
N SER A 39 3.70 -9.10 10.81
CA SER A 39 2.68 -8.57 11.70
C SER A 39 2.92 -9.16 13.07
N SER A 40 3.20 -8.34 14.03
CA SER A 40 3.49 -8.81 15.36
C SER A 40 2.27 -9.45 16.01
N SER A 41 1.10 -9.12 15.54
CA SER A 41 -0.11 -9.69 16.10
C SER A 41 -0.62 -10.86 15.27
N SER A 42 0.05 -11.22 14.21
CA SER A 42 -0.44 -12.25 13.33
C SER A 42 0.28 -13.54 13.55
N ARG A 43 -0.46 -14.62 13.66
CA ARG A 43 0.16 -15.91 13.74
C ARG A 43 0.58 -16.40 12.40
N ARG A 44 0.19 -15.73 11.34
CA ARG A 44 0.54 -16.16 10.02
C ARG A 44 1.88 -15.65 9.58
N GLY A 45 2.50 -14.78 10.37
CA GLY A 45 3.79 -14.23 10.04
C GLY A 45 3.70 -13.04 9.13
N CYS A 46 4.07 -13.18 7.88
CA CYS A 46 4.22 -12.04 7.00
C CYS A 46 2.93 -11.65 6.32
N VAL A 47 2.76 -10.38 6.11
CA VAL A 47 1.66 -9.87 5.30
C VAL A 47 2.25 -9.07 4.16
N TYR A 48 1.52 -8.99 3.08
CA TYR A 48 1.96 -8.24 1.92
C TYR A 48 1.10 -6.99 1.77
N GLY A 49 1.73 -5.93 1.31
CA GLY A 49 1.02 -4.71 1.07
C GLY A 49 1.84 -3.79 0.20
N ILE A 50 1.42 -2.55 0.11
CA ILE A 50 2.15 -1.55 -0.66
C ILE A 50 2.47 -0.37 0.22
N ARG A 51 3.61 0.23 -0.03
CA ARG A 51 4.04 1.44 0.64
C ARG A 51 4.02 2.57 -0.38
N PHE A 52 3.52 3.68 0.02
CA PHE A 52 3.38 4.83 -0.86
C PHE A 52 3.45 6.11 -0.04
N SER A 53 3.62 7.23 -0.71
CA SER A 53 3.67 8.50 -0.01
C SER A 53 2.30 8.85 0.53
N CYS A 54 2.23 9.26 1.78
CA CYS A 54 0.97 9.65 2.38
C CYS A 54 0.35 10.85 1.67
N LEU A 55 1.14 11.61 0.97
CA LEU A 55 0.61 12.73 0.20
C LEU A 55 -0.30 12.23 -0.92
N GLN A 56 -0.13 10.99 -1.34
CA GLN A 56 -0.94 10.42 -2.41
C GLN A 56 -2.06 9.54 -1.88
N GLU A 57 -2.29 9.56 -0.58
CA GLU A 57 -3.21 8.59 0.01
C GLU A 57 -4.59 8.62 -0.64
N ASN A 58 -5.14 9.81 -0.86
CA ASN A 58 -6.47 9.90 -1.46
C ASN A 58 -6.49 9.33 -2.87
N ASN A 59 -5.44 9.60 -3.62
CA ASN A 59 -5.34 9.07 -4.97
C ASN A 59 -5.18 7.55 -4.95
N VAL A 60 -4.39 7.05 -4.00
CA VAL A 60 -4.21 5.61 -3.87
C VAL A 60 -5.52 4.94 -3.53
N ARG A 61 -6.29 5.50 -2.61
CA ARG A 61 -7.58 4.93 -2.26
C ARG A 61 -8.51 4.87 -3.46
N THR A 62 -8.53 5.94 -4.24
CA THR A 62 -9.37 5.99 -5.42
C THR A 62 -8.95 4.94 -6.46
N VAL A 63 -7.66 4.85 -6.71
CA VAL A 63 -7.16 3.91 -7.72
C VAL A 63 -7.46 2.47 -7.30
N LEU A 64 -7.22 2.15 -6.04
CA LEU A 64 -7.45 0.78 -5.58
C LEU A 64 -8.94 0.45 -5.58
N ALA A 65 -9.78 1.42 -5.24
CA ALA A 65 -11.22 1.19 -5.28
C ALA A 65 -11.69 0.94 -6.70
N ASN A 66 -11.17 1.72 -7.65
CA ASN A 66 -11.54 1.53 -9.05
C ASN A 66 -11.05 0.20 -9.59
N ALA A 67 -9.92 -0.28 -9.10
CA ALA A 67 -9.38 -1.55 -9.54
C ALA A 67 -9.98 -2.71 -8.75
N ARG A 68 -10.86 -2.42 -7.81
CA ARG A 68 -11.54 -3.44 -7.00
C ARG A 68 -10.54 -4.29 -6.24
N ILE A 69 -9.52 -3.64 -5.70
CA ILE A 69 -8.52 -4.31 -4.89
C ILE A 69 -8.87 -4.05 -3.43
N PRO A 70 -9.25 -5.08 -2.68
CA PRO A 70 -9.63 -4.87 -1.28
C PRO A 70 -8.40 -4.56 -0.43
N VAL A 71 -8.52 -3.60 0.44
CA VAL A 71 -7.47 -3.25 1.38
C VAL A 71 -7.94 -3.65 2.76
N LYS A 72 -7.13 -4.46 3.44
CA LYS A 72 -7.51 -4.92 4.76
C LYS A 72 -7.30 -3.84 5.80
N GLU A 73 -6.25 -3.08 5.66
CA GLU A 73 -5.97 -2.06 6.65
C GLU A 73 -5.10 -0.98 6.04
N TRP A 74 -5.38 0.25 6.41
CA TRP A 74 -4.57 1.39 6.00
C TRP A 74 -3.77 1.83 7.21
N GLN A 75 -2.47 1.97 7.06
CA GLN A 75 -1.61 2.36 8.16
C GLN A 75 -0.76 3.54 7.75
N GLY A 76 -0.77 4.57 8.57
CA GLY A 76 0.16 5.66 8.40
C GLY A 76 1.44 5.35 9.14
N MET A 77 2.55 5.61 8.52
CA MET A 77 3.85 5.37 9.15
C MET A 77 4.48 6.69 9.49
N PRO A 78 5.00 6.85 10.68
CA PRO A 78 5.59 8.12 11.08
C PRO A 78 6.86 8.45 10.31
#